data_f574dac84a894da7340c407151bfe4a5
#
_entry.id   f574dac84a894da7340c407151bfe4a5
#
_cell.length_a   1.000
_cell.length_b   1.000
_cell.length_c   1.000
_cell.angle_alpha   90.00
_cell.angle_beta   90.00
_cell.angle_gamma   90.00
#
_symmetry.space_group_name_H-M   'P 1'
#
loop_
_entity.id
_entity.type
_entity.pdbx_description
1 polymer ?
#
loop_
_entity_poly.entity_id
_entity_poly.type
_entity_poly.pdbx_seq_one_letter_code
_entity_poly.pdbx_strand_id
1 'polypeptide(L)'
;MLYQEEILNIFQGKKIIILGFGREGASTYRFLRKYLPQQPFTVADKNEKLTLPDQRKPKLVKLILGEKYNQNLNDYDLIIKSPGVSIEHLNYYVDSNKISSQAQIFMQFFGAQTIGVTGTKGKSTTSSLIYHILRESQKDVVFAGNIGIPFFDVMDQITTESTVVVELSAHQLQFMTYSPHIAVLLNLFPEHLDYFNSFSSYQNAKINIVNFQNEQDYFIFNNDDEQTLKILKNHDYKRLYLSFSRKHIIKTGLYTIENKIIMNNDGEPIEEYDFSIFENLPGRHNFNNYMAAILACRTINISEEEIKKAVSSFKGLEHRIEFVGTVNGIHFFNDSISTIPEAAIAAMEAVNRVKTLIIGGFERNLKYQKLYNFLKESEVKNIVFTGPVGRRMLSEIDTNYLQTINYIIEDDFAKIVDFAFAHTPKGYTCLLSPAAASYDQFKNFEERGNIYKQLILNHQS
;
A
#
# COMPACT_ATOMS: atom_id res chain seq x y z
N MET A 1 -6.02 19.47 17.67
CA MET A 1 -6.61 18.80 16.50
C MET A 1 -7.61 19.75 15.84
N LEU A 2 -7.50 19.98 14.53
CA LEU A 2 -8.51 20.72 13.76
C LEU A 2 -9.85 19.98 13.81
N TYR A 3 -10.96 20.71 13.72
CA TYR A 3 -12.32 20.15 13.74
C TYR A 3 -12.61 19.22 14.92
N GLN A 4 -11.93 19.43 16.07
CA GLN A 4 -12.01 18.50 17.20
C GLN A 4 -13.44 18.36 17.72
N GLU A 5 -14.15 19.45 17.90
CA GLU A 5 -15.52 19.42 18.43
C GLU A 5 -16.47 18.70 17.47
N GLU A 6 -16.41 19.02 16.18
CA GLU A 6 -17.26 18.41 15.14
C GLU A 6 -16.98 16.92 15.00
N ILE A 7 -15.70 16.50 15.04
CA ILE A 7 -15.34 15.08 14.98
C ILE A 7 -15.83 14.35 16.23
N LEU A 8 -15.70 14.92 17.42
CA LEU A 8 -16.15 14.28 18.65
C LEU A 8 -17.66 14.16 18.71
N ASN A 9 -18.42 15.11 18.14
CA ASN A 9 -19.88 15.08 18.04
C ASN A 9 -20.39 13.87 17.22
N ILE A 10 -19.57 13.29 16.32
CA ILE A 10 -19.91 12.04 15.62
C ILE A 10 -20.08 10.88 16.61
N PHE A 11 -19.36 10.89 17.72
CA PHE A 11 -19.28 9.78 18.67
C PHE A 11 -20.07 10.00 19.95
N GLN A 12 -20.22 11.25 20.39
CA GLN A 12 -20.81 11.57 21.69
C GLN A 12 -22.26 11.11 21.81
N GLY A 13 -22.56 10.44 22.93
CA GLY A 13 -23.91 9.99 23.28
C GLY A 13 -24.40 8.78 22.47
N LYS A 14 -23.63 8.28 21.52
CA LYS A 14 -23.99 7.15 20.67
C LYS A 14 -23.55 5.81 21.25
N LYS A 15 -24.32 4.77 20.95
CA LYS A 15 -23.94 3.39 21.18
C LYS A 15 -23.01 2.94 20.06
N ILE A 16 -21.71 2.89 20.33
CA ILE A 16 -20.65 2.67 19.34
C ILE A 16 -20.16 1.23 19.37
N ILE A 17 -19.89 0.66 18.17
CA ILE A 17 -19.13 -0.56 18.00
C ILE A 17 -17.93 -0.33 17.08
N ILE A 18 -16.73 -0.73 17.51
CA ILE A 18 -15.55 -0.88 16.68
C ILE A 18 -15.55 -2.31 16.14
N LEU A 19 -15.77 -2.47 14.86
CA LEU A 19 -15.90 -3.75 14.20
C LEU A 19 -14.62 -4.14 13.47
N GLY A 20 -13.88 -5.10 14.04
CA GLY A 20 -12.52 -5.46 13.68
C GLY A 20 -11.47 -4.66 14.46
N PHE A 21 -10.53 -5.35 15.11
CA PHE A 21 -9.51 -4.73 15.99
C PHE A 21 -8.08 -4.91 15.43
N GLY A 22 -7.94 -4.75 14.11
CA GLY A 22 -6.64 -4.57 13.45
C GLY A 22 -6.06 -3.18 13.73
N ARG A 23 -5.12 -2.73 12.90
CA ARG A 23 -4.43 -1.42 13.07
C ARG A 23 -5.42 -0.25 13.22
N GLU A 24 -6.43 -0.14 12.33
CA GLU A 24 -7.41 0.93 12.38
C GLU A 24 -8.36 0.79 13.58
N GLY A 25 -8.81 -0.42 13.91
CA GLY A 25 -9.63 -0.63 15.10
C GLY A 25 -8.92 -0.25 16.40
N ALA A 26 -7.65 -0.63 16.53
CA ALA A 26 -6.82 -0.24 17.68
C ALA A 26 -6.55 1.28 17.73
N SER A 27 -6.40 1.93 16.57
CA SER A 27 -6.28 3.39 16.45
C SER A 27 -7.59 4.08 16.87
N THR A 28 -8.75 3.58 16.41
CA THR A 28 -10.07 4.09 16.86
C THR A 28 -10.25 3.96 18.37
N TYR A 29 -9.82 2.82 18.94
CA TYR A 29 -9.83 2.62 20.39
C TYR A 29 -9.01 3.68 21.11
N ARG A 30 -7.75 3.93 20.68
CA ARG A 30 -6.87 4.95 21.28
C ARG A 30 -7.49 6.32 21.20
N PHE A 31 -8.03 6.68 20.03
CA PHE A 31 -8.71 7.95 19.78
C PHE A 31 -9.88 8.17 20.76
N LEU A 32 -10.79 7.21 20.87
CA LEU A 32 -11.94 7.31 21.77
C LEU A 32 -11.48 7.39 23.24
N ARG A 33 -10.45 6.64 23.65
CA ARG A 33 -9.92 6.72 25.01
C ARG A 33 -9.24 8.04 25.32
N LYS A 34 -8.58 8.66 24.33
CA LYS A 34 -7.90 9.96 24.47
C LYS A 34 -8.90 11.11 24.60
N TYR A 35 -9.85 11.18 23.70
CA TYR A 35 -10.73 12.34 23.56
C TYR A 35 -12.10 12.19 24.24
N LEU A 36 -12.58 10.96 24.39
CA LEU A 36 -13.86 10.63 25.03
C LEU A 36 -13.64 9.54 26.12
N PRO A 37 -12.87 9.83 27.17
CA PRO A 37 -12.42 8.82 28.14
C PRO A 37 -13.57 8.16 28.93
N GLN A 38 -14.74 8.79 28.99
CA GLN A 38 -15.91 8.28 29.70
C GLN A 38 -16.96 7.64 28.77
N GLN A 39 -16.81 7.76 27.44
CA GLN A 39 -17.73 7.18 26.46
C GLN A 39 -17.66 5.66 26.49
N PRO A 40 -18.76 4.93 26.80
CA PRO A 40 -18.79 3.48 26.63
C PRO A 40 -18.84 3.09 25.15
N PHE A 41 -18.18 2.00 24.78
CA PHE A 41 -18.28 1.42 23.43
C PHE A 41 -17.98 -0.09 23.45
N THR A 42 -18.32 -0.73 22.35
CA THR A 42 -18.05 -2.15 22.13
C THR A 42 -16.86 -2.31 21.18
N VAL A 43 -16.00 -3.30 21.42
CA VAL A 43 -15.00 -3.81 20.49
C VAL A 43 -15.41 -5.22 20.09
N ALA A 44 -15.51 -5.46 18.81
CA ALA A 44 -15.90 -6.75 18.25
C ALA A 44 -14.85 -7.26 17.25
N ASP A 45 -14.37 -8.49 17.44
CA ASP A 45 -13.37 -9.09 16.56
C ASP A 45 -13.53 -10.61 16.49
N LYS A 46 -13.16 -11.18 15.33
CA LYS A 46 -13.16 -12.64 15.14
C LYS A 46 -12.12 -13.36 16.02
N ASN A 47 -11.05 -12.68 16.42
CA ASN A 47 -9.99 -13.23 17.25
C ASN A 47 -10.46 -13.39 18.71
N GLU A 48 -10.71 -14.62 19.14
CA GLU A 48 -11.12 -14.95 20.52
C GLU A 48 -10.09 -14.61 21.58
N LYS A 49 -8.81 -14.52 21.22
CA LYS A 49 -7.70 -14.23 22.13
C LYS A 49 -7.32 -12.74 22.16
N LEU A 50 -8.18 -11.87 21.61
CA LEU A 50 -7.93 -10.44 21.61
C LEU A 50 -7.83 -9.89 23.02
N THR A 51 -6.78 -9.10 23.28
CA THR A 51 -6.58 -8.34 24.51
C THR A 51 -6.51 -6.85 24.20
N LEU A 52 -7.14 -6.03 25.04
CA LEU A 52 -7.10 -4.57 24.88
C LEU A 52 -5.79 -4.00 25.43
N PRO A 53 -5.27 -2.91 24.81
CA PRO A 53 -4.00 -2.29 25.24
C PRO A 53 -4.01 -1.73 26.66
N ASP A 54 -5.19 -1.28 27.14
CA ASP A 54 -5.35 -0.69 28.47
C ASP A 54 -6.35 -1.48 29.30
N GLN A 55 -5.84 -2.15 30.34
CA GLN A 55 -6.66 -2.94 31.27
C GLN A 55 -7.31 -2.11 32.39
N ARG A 56 -7.08 -0.79 32.45
CA ARG A 56 -7.44 0.04 33.62
C ARG A 56 -8.91 0.42 33.72
N LYS A 57 -9.72 0.29 32.64
CA LYS A 57 -11.16 0.60 32.65
C LYS A 57 -12.02 -0.41 31.90
N PRO A 58 -12.03 -1.69 32.32
CA PRO A 58 -12.81 -2.73 31.63
C PRO A 58 -14.32 -2.48 31.65
N LYS A 59 -14.83 -1.65 32.58
CA LYS A 59 -16.28 -1.37 32.70
C LYS A 59 -16.86 -0.52 31.56
N LEU A 60 -16.04 0.21 30.81
CA LEU A 60 -16.50 1.09 29.72
C LEU A 60 -16.32 0.47 28.34
N VAL A 61 -15.73 -0.71 28.22
CA VAL A 61 -15.54 -1.41 26.95
C VAL A 61 -16.10 -2.81 27.04
N LYS A 62 -17.13 -3.07 26.24
CA LYS A 62 -17.67 -4.41 26.05
C LYS A 62 -16.89 -5.11 24.95
N LEU A 63 -16.51 -6.39 25.16
CA LEU A 63 -15.90 -7.24 24.13
C LEU A 63 -16.94 -8.22 23.58
N ILE A 64 -16.96 -8.38 22.26
CA ILE A 64 -17.69 -9.44 21.54
C ILE A 64 -16.68 -10.12 20.63
N LEU A 65 -16.23 -11.31 20.97
CA LEU A 65 -15.16 -12.03 20.31
C LEU A 65 -15.64 -13.34 19.68
N GLY A 66 -14.91 -13.83 18.69
CA GLY A 66 -15.18 -15.10 18.02
C GLY A 66 -16.28 -14.97 16.97
N GLU A 67 -16.91 -16.07 16.60
CA GLU A 67 -17.83 -16.16 15.45
C GLU A 67 -19.04 -15.21 15.48
N LYS A 68 -19.46 -14.75 16.66
CA LYS A 68 -20.62 -13.86 16.82
C LYS A 68 -20.27 -12.37 16.81
N TYR A 69 -19.04 -12.01 16.51
CA TYR A 69 -18.51 -10.63 16.59
C TYR A 69 -19.27 -9.62 15.73
N ASN A 70 -19.89 -10.05 14.64
CA ASN A 70 -20.58 -9.21 13.66
C ASN A 70 -22.12 -9.38 13.68
N GLN A 71 -22.68 -9.92 14.79
CA GLN A 71 -24.13 -10.06 14.98
C GLN A 71 -24.74 -8.83 15.65
N ASN A 72 -26.05 -8.63 15.46
CA ASN A 72 -26.83 -7.57 16.12
C ASN A 72 -26.27 -6.14 15.89
N LEU A 73 -25.71 -5.87 14.73
CA LEU A 73 -25.12 -4.57 14.41
C LEU A 73 -26.13 -3.42 14.42
N ASN A 74 -27.41 -3.67 14.14
CA ASN A 74 -28.48 -2.66 14.19
C ASN A 74 -28.77 -2.13 15.61
N ASP A 75 -28.32 -2.82 16.65
CA ASP A 75 -28.42 -2.36 18.03
C ASP A 75 -27.52 -1.16 18.34
N TYR A 76 -26.60 -0.81 17.42
CA TYR A 76 -25.65 0.29 17.55
C TYR A 76 -26.13 1.50 16.72
N ASP A 77 -25.77 2.69 17.19
CA ASP A 77 -25.99 3.95 16.48
C ASP A 77 -24.85 4.26 15.49
N LEU A 78 -23.66 3.77 15.79
CA LEU A 78 -22.47 4.00 14.99
C LEU A 78 -21.57 2.74 14.96
N ILE A 79 -21.32 2.26 13.76
CA ILE A 79 -20.46 1.11 13.48
C ILE A 79 -19.17 1.61 12.80
N ILE A 80 -18.05 1.62 13.53
CA ILE A 80 -16.74 1.95 12.94
C ILE A 80 -16.12 0.65 12.43
N LYS A 81 -16.23 0.44 11.13
CA LYS A 81 -15.80 -0.78 10.44
C LYS A 81 -14.33 -0.69 10.05
N SER A 82 -13.53 -1.68 10.47
CA SER A 82 -12.17 -1.88 9.92
C SER A 82 -12.21 -2.43 8.49
N PRO A 83 -11.27 -2.05 7.60
CA PRO A 83 -11.30 -2.41 6.18
C PRO A 83 -11.42 -3.91 5.90
N GLY A 84 -10.69 -4.74 6.65
CA GLY A 84 -10.66 -6.20 6.45
C GLY A 84 -11.92 -6.96 6.87
N VAL A 85 -12.89 -6.30 7.48
CA VAL A 85 -14.15 -6.94 7.88
C VAL A 85 -15.17 -6.88 6.76
N SER A 86 -15.58 -8.02 6.20
CA SER A 86 -16.67 -8.08 5.23
C SER A 86 -18.01 -8.06 5.96
N ILE A 87 -18.91 -7.19 5.50
CA ILE A 87 -20.29 -7.12 5.94
C ILE A 87 -21.29 -7.21 4.78
N GLU A 88 -20.83 -7.58 3.58
CA GLU A 88 -21.71 -7.65 2.39
C GLU A 88 -22.89 -8.60 2.57
N HIS A 89 -22.66 -9.74 3.21
CA HIS A 89 -23.73 -10.68 3.53
C HIS A 89 -24.71 -10.16 4.63
N LEU A 90 -24.35 -9.07 5.32
CA LEU A 90 -25.15 -8.42 6.35
C LEU A 90 -25.86 -7.16 5.83
N ASN A 91 -25.55 -6.68 4.63
CA ASN A 91 -26.09 -5.43 4.06
C ASN A 91 -27.62 -5.41 3.94
N TYR A 92 -28.28 -6.56 3.88
CA TYR A 92 -29.75 -6.64 3.92
C TYR A 92 -30.34 -6.38 5.30
N TYR A 93 -29.51 -6.39 6.35
CA TYR A 93 -29.98 -6.34 7.74
C TYR A 93 -29.39 -5.16 8.52
N VAL A 94 -28.41 -4.43 7.98
CA VAL A 94 -27.75 -3.30 8.66
C VAL A 94 -28.03 -2.02 7.90
N ASP A 95 -28.54 -1.00 8.59
CA ASP A 95 -28.71 0.35 8.03
C ASP A 95 -27.32 0.92 7.65
N SER A 96 -27.12 1.18 6.35
CA SER A 96 -25.88 1.72 5.81
C SER A 96 -25.50 3.09 6.42
N ASN A 97 -26.49 3.88 6.86
CA ASN A 97 -26.25 5.17 7.51
C ASN A 97 -25.55 5.06 8.88
N LYS A 98 -25.58 3.87 9.48
CA LYS A 98 -24.89 3.58 10.74
C LYS A 98 -23.46 3.13 10.54
N ILE A 99 -23.06 2.78 9.30
CA ILE A 99 -21.74 2.27 8.98
C ILE A 99 -20.83 3.44 8.65
N SER A 100 -19.70 3.50 9.33
CA SER A 100 -18.62 4.45 9.06
C SER A 100 -17.26 3.76 9.18
N SER A 101 -16.20 4.47 8.86
CA SER A 101 -14.81 4.04 8.98
C SER A 101 -13.92 5.21 9.35
N GLN A 102 -12.66 4.92 9.72
CA GLN A 102 -11.68 6.00 9.91
C GLN A 102 -11.51 6.83 8.63
N ALA A 103 -11.42 6.17 7.46
CA ALA A 103 -11.27 6.84 6.17
C ALA A 103 -12.46 7.76 5.86
N GLN A 104 -13.68 7.32 6.12
CA GLN A 104 -14.91 8.09 5.94
C GLN A 104 -14.91 9.35 6.80
N ILE A 105 -14.67 9.20 8.12
CA ILE A 105 -14.65 10.33 9.05
C ILE A 105 -13.50 11.28 8.74
N PHE A 106 -12.33 10.75 8.43
CA PHE A 106 -11.18 11.56 8.05
C PHE A 106 -11.47 12.40 6.79
N MET A 107 -11.99 11.77 5.73
CA MET A 107 -12.24 12.43 4.46
C MET A 107 -13.32 13.51 4.56
N GLN A 108 -14.29 13.36 5.46
CA GLN A 108 -15.31 14.36 5.71
C GLN A 108 -14.72 15.72 6.15
N PHE A 109 -13.64 15.72 6.94
CA PHE A 109 -13.06 16.94 7.51
C PHE A 109 -11.79 17.40 6.79
N PHE A 110 -11.00 16.47 6.28
CA PHE A 110 -9.69 16.74 5.70
C PHE A 110 -9.63 16.50 4.18
N GLY A 111 -10.75 16.13 3.55
CA GLY A 111 -10.80 15.82 2.11
C GLY A 111 -10.34 16.99 1.24
N ALA A 112 -10.68 18.24 1.62
CA ALA A 112 -10.31 19.44 0.88
C ALA A 112 -8.78 19.71 0.79
N GLN A 113 -7.99 19.15 1.69
CA GLN A 113 -6.52 19.28 1.70
C GLN A 113 -5.82 17.93 1.42
N THR A 114 -6.58 16.94 0.90
CA THR A 114 -6.08 15.57 0.73
C THR A 114 -5.81 15.25 -0.74
N ILE A 115 -4.64 14.63 -0.97
CA ILE A 115 -4.28 13.90 -2.19
C ILE A 115 -4.50 12.42 -1.90
N GLY A 116 -5.53 11.82 -2.49
CA GLY A 116 -5.87 10.40 -2.32
C GLY A 116 -5.41 9.55 -3.49
N VAL A 117 -4.68 8.48 -3.22
CA VAL A 117 -4.15 7.57 -4.23
C VAL A 117 -4.78 6.19 -4.11
N THR A 118 -5.40 5.71 -5.19
CA THR A 118 -5.91 4.34 -5.30
C THR A 118 -5.52 3.70 -6.64
N GLY A 119 -5.80 2.42 -6.75
CA GLY A 119 -5.52 1.57 -7.91
C GLY A 119 -5.37 0.13 -7.46
N THR A 120 -5.32 -0.79 -8.37
CA THR A 120 -5.00 -2.18 -8.03
C THR A 120 -3.53 -2.30 -7.67
N LYS A 121 -2.62 -1.77 -8.49
CA LYS A 121 -1.16 -1.75 -8.28
C LYS A 121 -0.61 -0.32 -8.31
N GLY A 122 0.55 -0.10 -7.69
CA GLY A 122 1.27 1.18 -7.74
C GLY A 122 0.92 2.19 -6.63
N LYS A 123 -0.16 1.96 -5.87
CA LYS A 123 -0.63 2.89 -4.82
C LYS A 123 0.47 3.37 -3.88
N SER A 124 1.15 2.44 -3.23
CA SER A 124 2.16 2.73 -2.21
C SER A 124 3.34 3.50 -2.78
N THR A 125 3.82 3.10 -3.96
CA THR A 125 4.92 3.79 -4.65
C THR A 125 4.52 5.22 -5.00
N THR A 126 3.32 5.41 -5.58
CA THR A 126 2.84 6.73 -6.00
C THR A 126 2.60 7.65 -4.81
N SER A 127 1.89 7.18 -3.76
CA SER A 127 1.61 8.00 -2.58
C SER A 127 2.89 8.37 -1.82
N SER A 128 3.85 7.44 -1.69
CA SER A 128 5.13 7.73 -1.06
C SER A 128 6.01 8.66 -1.90
N LEU A 129 5.94 8.57 -3.23
CA LEU A 129 6.65 9.50 -4.12
C LEU A 129 6.06 10.92 -4.01
N ILE A 130 4.71 11.06 -3.99
CA ILE A 130 4.05 12.36 -3.75
C ILE A 130 4.50 12.93 -2.40
N TYR A 131 4.43 12.13 -1.33
CA TYR A 131 4.88 12.55 -0.01
C TYR A 131 6.35 12.99 -0.01
N HIS A 132 7.23 12.22 -0.69
CA HIS A 132 8.64 12.56 -0.80
C HIS A 132 8.87 13.89 -1.55
N ILE A 133 8.21 14.10 -2.69
CA ILE A 133 8.31 15.35 -3.46
C ILE A 133 7.88 16.54 -2.59
N LEU A 134 6.74 16.44 -1.91
CA LEU A 134 6.24 17.53 -1.06
C LEU A 134 7.18 17.83 0.10
N ARG A 135 7.74 16.81 0.73
CA ARG A 135 8.70 16.97 1.83
C ARG A 135 10.00 17.62 1.38
N GLU A 136 10.55 17.18 0.24
CA GLU A 136 11.76 17.78 -0.34
C GLU A 136 11.52 19.23 -0.79
N SER A 137 10.29 19.59 -1.19
CA SER A 137 9.84 20.94 -1.49
C SER A 137 9.44 21.73 -0.23
N GLN A 138 9.78 21.26 0.96
CA GLN A 138 9.55 21.91 2.26
C GLN A 138 8.06 22.27 2.54
N LYS A 139 7.12 21.50 1.99
CA LYS A 139 5.69 21.63 2.32
C LYS A 139 5.40 20.99 3.68
N ASP A 140 4.44 21.55 4.40
CA ASP A 140 3.85 20.86 5.55
C ASP A 140 2.99 19.70 5.02
N VAL A 141 3.49 18.47 5.18
CA VAL A 141 2.87 17.28 4.61
C VAL A 141 2.72 16.17 5.64
N VAL A 142 1.53 15.59 5.69
CA VAL A 142 1.20 14.42 6.53
C VAL A 142 0.90 13.21 5.65
N PHE A 143 1.40 12.03 6.04
CA PHE A 143 1.21 10.78 5.30
C PHE A 143 0.40 9.76 6.11
N ALA A 144 -0.68 9.24 5.55
CA ALA A 144 -1.60 8.33 6.25
C ALA A 144 -2.27 7.29 5.32
N GLY A 145 -3.04 6.39 5.91
CA GLY A 145 -3.93 5.49 5.20
C GLY A 145 -3.53 4.01 5.22
N ASN A 146 -3.77 3.31 4.12
CA ASN A 146 -3.55 1.85 4.00
C ASN A 146 -2.09 1.45 4.21
N ILE A 147 -1.15 2.25 3.72
CA ILE A 147 0.28 2.22 4.09
C ILE A 147 0.56 3.40 5.03
N GLY A 148 1.51 3.25 5.95
CA GLY A 148 1.84 4.29 6.90
C GLY A 148 1.00 4.23 8.19
N ILE A 149 0.57 5.39 8.67
CA ILE A 149 -0.09 5.55 9.96
C ILE A 149 -1.61 5.60 9.77
N PRO A 150 -2.42 4.94 10.64
CA PRO A 150 -3.87 5.06 10.64
C PRO A 150 -4.36 6.52 10.73
N PHE A 151 -5.49 6.81 10.11
CA PHE A 151 -6.00 8.18 10.00
C PHE A 151 -6.13 8.91 11.33
N PHE A 152 -6.68 8.26 12.35
CA PHE A 152 -6.90 8.91 13.65
C PHE A 152 -5.61 9.15 14.45
N ASP A 153 -4.54 8.44 14.12
CA ASP A 153 -3.25 8.64 14.80
C ASP A 153 -2.46 9.84 14.23
N VAL A 154 -2.88 10.41 13.08
CA VAL A 154 -2.23 11.59 12.48
C VAL A 154 -3.03 12.90 12.61
N MET A 155 -4.31 12.85 13.00
CA MET A 155 -5.19 14.02 13.02
C MET A 155 -4.65 15.20 13.85
N ASP A 156 -3.89 14.92 14.90
CA ASP A 156 -3.30 15.96 15.75
C ASP A 156 -2.13 16.71 15.08
N GLN A 157 -1.57 16.15 14.02
CA GLN A 157 -0.44 16.72 13.30
C GLN A 157 -0.89 17.66 12.16
N ILE A 158 -2.18 17.60 11.80
CA ILE A 158 -2.71 18.33 10.65
C ILE A 158 -3.05 19.76 11.04
N THR A 159 -2.51 20.70 10.30
CA THR A 159 -2.78 22.14 10.38
C THR A 159 -3.64 22.59 9.18
N THR A 160 -4.07 23.84 9.15
CA THR A 160 -4.78 24.43 7.99
C THR A 160 -3.92 24.49 6.73
N GLU A 161 -2.60 24.50 6.88
CA GLU A 161 -1.63 24.59 5.78
C GLU A 161 -1.12 23.23 5.32
N SER A 162 -1.42 22.16 6.08
CA SER A 162 -0.93 20.83 5.77
C SER A 162 -1.55 20.28 4.48
N THR A 163 -0.75 19.69 3.63
CA THR A 163 -1.21 18.78 2.58
C THR A 163 -1.21 17.35 3.11
N VAL A 164 -2.29 16.62 2.96
CA VAL A 164 -2.36 15.24 3.43
C VAL A 164 -2.30 14.29 2.24
N VAL A 165 -1.32 13.39 2.23
CA VAL A 165 -1.19 12.34 1.23
C VAL A 165 -1.70 11.03 1.80
N VAL A 166 -2.66 10.40 1.14
CA VAL A 166 -3.26 9.15 1.64
C VAL A 166 -3.24 8.05 0.59
N GLU A 167 -2.85 6.85 1.01
CA GLU A 167 -3.12 5.64 0.24
C GLU A 167 -4.48 5.06 0.64
N LEU A 168 -5.36 4.81 -0.35
CA LEU A 168 -6.71 4.27 -0.13
C LEU A 168 -6.88 2.90 -0.81
N SER A 169 -7.17 1.88 -0.01
CA SER A 169 -7.57 0.56 -0.51
C SER A 169 -9.03 0.53 -0.96
N ALA A 170 -9.42 -0.46 -1.77
CA ALA A 170 -10.83 -0.67 -2.12
C ALA A 170 -11.71 -0.90 -0.89
N HIS A 171 -11.19 -1.59 0.12
CA HIS A 171 -11.91 -1.85 1.36
C HIS A 171 -12.20 -0.58 2.19
N GLN A 172 -11.29 0.41 2.15
CA GLN A 172 -11.50 1.71 2.78
C GLN A 172 -12.48 2.58 2.00
N LEU A 173 -12.44 2.48 0.66
CA LEU A 173 -13.29 3.25 -0.24
C LEU A 173 -14.73 2.72 -0.33
N GLN A 174 -15.00 1.47 0.04
CA GLN A 174 -16.27 0.76 -0.22
C GLN A 174 -17.52 1.53 0.23
N PHE A 175 -17.48 2.14 1.40
CA PHE A 175 -18.63 2.88 1.97
C PHE A 175 -18.35 4.39 2.08
N MET A 176 -17.32 4.88 1.41
CA MET A 176 -16.93 6.29 1.49
C MET A 176 -17.90 7.16 0.67
N THR A 177 -18.36 8.24 1.28
CA THR A 177 -19.26 9.25 0.70
C THR A 177 -18.63 10.65 0.65
N TYR A 178 -17.32 10.73 0.82
CA TYR A 178 -16.50 11.93 0.66
C TYR A 178 -15.28 11.58 -0.19
N SER A 179 -14.87 12.46 -1.08
CA SER A 179 -13.69 12.27 -1.94
C SER A 179 -12.59 13.27 -1.60
N PRO A 180 -11.32 12.95 -1.86
CA PRO A 180 -10.23 13.90 -1.71
C PRO A 180 -10.30 15.00 -2.78
N HIS A 181 -9.74 16.17 -2.50
CA HIS A 181 -9.59 17.26 -3.45
C HIS A 181 -8.80 16.82 -4.70
N ILE A 182 -7.73 16.05 -4.51
CA ILE A 182 -6.97 15.47 -5.62
C ILE A 182 -7.09 13.95 -5.53
N ALA A 183 -7.80 13.35 -6.46
CA ALA A 183 -7.98 11.90 -6.56
C ALA A 183 -7.07 11.33 -7.65
N VAL A 184 -6.30 10.29 -7.33
CA VAL A 184 -5.42 9.59 -8.27
C VAL A 184 -5.87 8.13 -8.40
N LEU A 185 -6.26 7.72 -9.61
CA LEU A 185 -6.62 6.35 -9.96
C LEU A 185 -5.61 5.78 -10.97
N LEU A 186 -4.80 4.83 -10.53
CA LEU A 186 -3.68 4.31 -11.32
C LEU A 186 -4.09 3.24 -12.34
N ASN A 187 -4.93 2.28 -11.91
CA ASN A 187 -5.33 1.13 -12.72
C ASN A 187 -6.41 0.30 -12.03
N LEU A 188 -7.15 -0.51 -12.81
CA LEU A 188 -8.20 -1.39 -12.34
C LEU A 188 -8.06 -2.80 -12.94
N PHE A 189 -7.65 -3.78 -12.13
CA PHE A 189 -7.59 -5.21 -12.49
C PHE A 189 -8.38 -6.04 -11.48
N PRO A 190 -8.88 -7.22 -11.82
CA PRO A 190 -9.51 -8.13 -10.88
C PRO A 190 -8.58 -8.49 -9.71
N GLU A 191 -8.97 -8.11 -8.49
CA GLU A 191 -8.28 -8.42 -7.24
C GLU A 191 -9.30 -8.47 -6.09
N HIS A 192 -9.04 -9.21 -5.02
CA HIS A 192 -9.91 -9.34 -3.84
C HIS A 192 -11.36 -9.80 -4.16
N LEU A 193 -11.53 -10.68 -5.16
CA LEU A 193 -12.85 -11.16 -5.56
C LEU A 193 -13.51 -12.07 -4.51
N ASP A 194 -12.71 -12.66 -3.63
CA ASP A 194 -13.14 -13.37 -2.43
C ASP A 194 -13.87 -12.47 -1.42
N TYR A 195 -13.52 -11.18 -1.39
CA TYR A 195 -14.16 -10.18 -0.54
C TYR A 195 -15.31 -9.46 -1.26
N PHE A 196 -15.10 -9.01 -2.51
CA PHE A 196 -16.03 -8.15 -3.25
C PHE A 196 -17.05 -8.94 -4.10
N ASN A 197 -16.99 -10.28 -4.15
CA ASN A 197 -17.85 -11.19 -4.93
C ASN A 197 -17.85 -10.95 -6.45
N SER A 198 -17.50 -9.77 -6.94
CA SER A 198 -17.40 -9.46 -8.37
C SER A 198 -16.38 -8.36 -8.66
N PHE A 199 -15.87 -8.33 -9.89
CA PHE A 199 -15.00 -7.25 -10.34
C PHE A 199 -15.72 -5.90 -10.38
N SER A 200 -17.01 -5.89 -10.74
CA SER A 200 -17.82 -4.65 -10.73
C SER A 200 -17.95 -4.06 -9.33
N SER A 201 -18.19 -4.87 -8.30
CA SER A 201 -18.25 -4.39 -6.90
C SER A 201 -16.90 -3.81 -6.45
N TYR A 202 -15.79 -4.44 -6.86
CA TYR A 202 -14.45 -3.92 -6.59
C TYR A 202 -14.18 -2.59 -7.31
N GLN A 203 -14.59 -2.45 -8.58
CA GLN A 203 -14.49 -1.19 -9.35
C GLN A 203 -15.33 -0.09 -8.70
N ASN A 204 -16.59 -0.39 -8.35
CA ASN A 204 -17.50 0.56 -7.68
C ASN A 204 -16.93 1.04 -6.35
N ALA A 205 -16.31 0.16 -5.57
CA ALA A 205 -15.64 0.58 -4.34
C ALA A 205 -14.50 1.57 -4.62
N LYS A 206 -13.64 1.30 -5.61
CA LYS A 206 -12.50 2.18 -5.92
C LYS A 206 -12.92 3.52 -6.50
N ILE A 207 -13.97 3.54 -7.32
CA ILE A 207 -14.42 4.78 -7.96
C ILE A 207 -15.02 5.79 -6.97
N ASN A 208 -15.36 5.35 -5.75
CA ASN A 208 -15.76 6.28 -4.68
C ASN A 208 -14.68 7.32 -4.35
N ILE A 209 -13.43 7.09 -4.75
CA ILE A 209 -12.40 8.12 -4.63
C ILE A 209 -12.73 9.40 -5.42
N VAL A 210 -13.60 9.30 -6.43
CA VAL A 210 -14.00 10.43 -7.28
C VAL A 210 -15.49 10.73 -7.27
N ASN A 211 -16.34 9.81 -6.84
CA ASN A 211 -17.81 9.96 -6.95
C ASN A 211 -18.37 11.20 -6.24
N PHE A 212 -17.70 11.68 -5.20
CA PHE A 212 -18.15 12.77 -4.35
C PHE A 212 -17.30 14.05 -4.51
N GLN A 213 -16.49 14.13 -5.57
CA GLN A 213 -15.74 15.35 -5.93
C GLN A 213 -16.68 16.40 -6.52
N ASN A 214 -16.28 17.68 -6.40
CA ASN A 214 -16.93 18.85 -6.98
C ASN A 214 -16.14 19.40 -8.18
N GLU A 215 -16.63 20.49 -8.80
CA GLU A 215 -16.05 21.09 -10.02
C GLU A 215 -14.64 21.67 -9.82
N GLN A 216 -14.22 21.93 -8.59
CA GLN A 216 -12.90 22.48 -8.26
C GLN A 216 -11.87 21.40 -7.95
N ASP A 217 -12.31 20.14 -7.86
CA ASP A 217 -11.45 19.01 -7.51
C ASP A 217 -10.76 18.43 -8.75
N TYR A 218 -9.63 17.78 -8.54
CA TYR A 218 -8.83 17.18 -9.60
C TYR A 218 -8.98 15.65 -9.62
N PHE A 219 -9.19 15.10 -10.79
CA PHE A 219 -9.12 13.67 -11.03
C PHE A 219 -7.95 13.34 -11.96
N ILE A 220 -6.96 12.62 -11.44
CA ILE A 220 -5.77 12.16 -12.16
C ILE A 220 -5.92 10.67 -12.45
N PHE A 221 -5.83 10.28 -13.73
CA PHE A 221 -6.05 8.88 -14.12
C PHE A 221 -5.14 8.42 -15.26
N ASN A 222 -4.96 7.10 -15.34
CA ASN A 222 -4.22 6.45 -16.41
C ASN A 222 -5.09 6.30 -17.67
N ASN A 223 -4.72 7.00 -18.74
CA ASN A 223 -5.43 6.94 -20.02
C ASN A 223 -5.15 5.64 -20.81
N ASP A 224 -4.21 4.80 -20.34
CA ASP A 224 -3.97 3.47 -20.91
C ASP A 224 -4.83 2.39 -20.24
N ASP A 225 -5.55 2.70 -19.15
CA ASP A 225 -6.38 1.73 -18.42
C ASP A 225 -7.81 1.71 -18.97
N GLU A 226 -8.11 0.70 -19.78
CA GLU A 226 -9.41 0.54 -20.43
C GLU A 226 -10.58 0.50 -19.44
N GLN A 227 -10.39 -0.04 -18.24
CA GLN A 227 -11.47 -0.15 -17.26
C GLN A 227 -11.84 1.23 -16.71
N THR A 228 -10.83 2.06 -16.40
CA THR A 228 -11.05 3.45 -16.01
C THR A 228 -11.75 4.23 -17.12
N LEU A 229 -11.30 4.09 -18.38
CA LEU A 229 -11.94 4.77 -19.51
C LEU A 229 -13.40 4.35 -19.75
N LYS A 230 -13.73 3.06 -19.55
CA LYS A 230 -15.12 2.57 -19.62
C LYS A 230 -16.00 3.21 -18.56
N ILE A 231 -15.51 3.34 -17.33
CA ILE A 231 -16.25 3.99 -16.24
C ILE A 231 -16.48 5.48 -16.58
N LEU A 232 -15.45 6.18 -17.03
CA LEU A 232 -15.55 7.62 -17.38
C LEU A 232 -16.53 7.90 -18.50
N LYS A 233 -16.66 7.02 -19.51
CA LYS A 233 -17.66 7.16 -20.59
C LYS A 233 -19.11 7.10 -20.11
N ASN A 234 -19.35 6.44 -18.98
CA ASN A 234 -20.71 6.22 -18.44
C ASN A 234 -21.09 7.24 -17.36
N HIS A 235 -20.18 8.15 -17.00
CA HIS A 235 -20.40 9.10 -15.92
C HIS A 235 -19.95 10.51 -16.38
N ASP A 236 -20.86 11.46 -16.29
CA ASP A 236 -20.56 12.89 -16.54
C ASP A 236 -20.10 13.54 -15.23
N TYR A 237 -18.84 13.40 -14.93
CA TYR A 237 -18.24 14.01 -13.74
C TYR A 237 -17.79 15.44 -14.04
N LYS A 238 -18.37 16.42 -13.35
CA LYS A 238 -17.98 17.83 -13.45
C LYS A 238 -16.81 18.13 -12.53
N ARG A 239 -15.57 17.99 -13.03
CA ARG A 239 -14.32 18.25 -12.31
C ARG A 239 -13.16 18.48 -13.28
N LEU A 240 -11.98 18.83 -12.75
CA LEU A 240 -10.77 19.02 -13.54
C LEU A 240 -10.10 17.68 -13.82
N TYR A 241 -9.98 17.29 -15.07
CA TYR A 241 -9.35 16.05 -15.50
C TYR A 241 -7.91 16.26 -15.91
N LEU A 242 -7.01 15.44 -15.36
CA LEU A 242 -5.64 15.29 -15.81
C LEU A 242 -5.36 13.83 -16.09
N SER A 243 -4.76 13.51 -17.22
CA SER A 243 -4.47 12.12 -17.53
C SER A 243 -3.00 11.90 -17.85
N PHE A 244 -2.56 10.64 -17.73
CA PHE A 244 -1.23 10.24 -18.14
C PHE A 244 -1.28 8.98 -19.01
N SER A 245 -0.31 8.83 -19.92
CA SER A 245 -0.22 7.69 -20.81
C SER A 245 1.22 7.35 -21.17
N ARG A 246 1.50 6.07 -21.32
CA ARG A 246 2.74 5.57 -21.94
C ARG A 246 2.58 5.19 -23.41
N LYS A 247 1.35 5.20 -23.91
CA LYS A 247 1.03 4.72 -25.27
C LYS A 247 0.57 5.81 -26.21
N HIS A 248 0.00 6.88 -25.67
CA HIS A 248 -0.69 7.91 -26.44
C HIS A 248 -0.24 9.30 -26.04
N ILE A 249 -0.17 10.22 -27.00
CA ILE A 249 0.03 11.64 -26.73
C ILE A 249 -1.24 12.19 -26.06
N ILE A 250 -1.06 12.89 -24.97
CA ILE A 250 -2.13 13.48 -24.16
C ILE A 250 -2.23 14.98 -24.46
N LYS A 251 -3.45 15.47 -24.67
CA LYS A 251 -3.69 16.90 -24.93
C LYS A 251 -3.44 17.76 -23.68
N THR A 252 -3.90 17.30 -22.51
CA THR A 252 -3.66 17.95 -21.22
C THR A 252 -3.29 16.89 -20.18
N GLY A 253 -2.01 16.88 -19.77
CA GLY A 253 -1.45 15.89 -18.86
C GLY A 253 -0.06 15.43 -19.28
N LEU A 254 0.32 14.21 -18.89
CA LEU A 254 1.67 13.66 -19.11
C LEU A 254 1.66 12.45 -20.04
N TYR A 255 2.66 12.35 -20.91
CA TYR A 255 2.87 11.16 -21.72
C TYR A 255 4.35 10.87 -21.92
N THR A 256 4.69 9.61 -22.28
CA THR A 256 6.05 9.24 -22.61
C THR A 256 6.29 9.25 -24.11
N ILE A 257 7.42 9.82 -24.53
CA ILE A 257 7.94 9.72 -25.89
C ILE A 257 9.44 9.50 -25.82
N GLU A 258 9.97 8.52 -26.58
CA GLU A 258 11.38 8.12 -26.53
C GLU A 258 11.86 7.89 -25.08
N ASN A 259 12.79 8.70 -24.60
CA ASN A 259 13.37 8.65 -23.24
C ASN A 259 12.93 9.83 -22.37
N LYS A 260 11.75 10.40 -22.64
CA LYS A 260 11.23 11.56 -21.90
C LYS A 260 9.78 11.38 -21.48
N ILE A 261 9.42 12.04 -20.40
CA ILE A 261 8.03 12.34 -20.04
C ILE A 261 7.78 13.80 -20.43
N ILE A 262 6.74 14.06 -21.21
CA ILE A 262 6.35 15.39 -21.66
C ILE A 262 5.04 15.78 -20.98
N MET A 263 4.98 16.99 -20.47
CA MET A 263 3.73 17.60 -19.99
C MET A 263 3.16 18.52 -21.04
N ASN A 264 1.93 18.24 -21.46
CA ASN A 264 1.17 19.11 -22.35
C ASN A 264 0.09 19.87 -21.58
N ASN A 265 -0.16 21.08 -22.05
CA ASN A 265 -1.35 21.84 -21.71
C ASN A 265 -2.01 22.29 -23.02
N ASP A 266 -3.25 21.85 -23.24
CA ASP A 266 -4.04 22.08 -24.46
C ASP A 266 -3.34 21.72 -25.79
N GLY A 267 -2.47 20.71 -25.74
CA GLY A 267 -1.72 20.19 -26.88
C GLY A 267 -0.31 20.77 -27.05
N GLU A 268 0.03 21.81 -26.30
CA GLU A 268 1.35 22.42 -26.32
C GLU A 268 2.24 21.85 -25.19
N PRO A 269 3.49 21.43 -25.51
CA PRO A 269 4.42 20.95 -24.51
C PRO A 269 4.90 22.12 -23.64
N ILE A 270 4.81 21.95 -22.32
CA ILE A 270 5.17 22.98 -21.34
C ILE A 270 6.31 22.56 -20.41
N GLU A 271 6.53 21.26 -20.22
CA GLU A 271 7.60 20.71 -19.37
C GLU A 271 8.10 19.39 -19.93
N GLU A 272 9.37 19.05 -19.64
CA GLU A 272 9.93 17.75 -19.97
C GLU A 272 10.79 17.17 -18.85
N TYR A 273 10.73 15.84 -18.69
CA TYR A 273 11.49 15.08 -17.72
C TYR A 273 12.27 13.96 -18.44
N ASP A 274 13.58 14.02 -18.41
CA ASP A 274 14.44 12.97 -18.98
C ASP A 274 14.39 11.69 -18.11
N PHE A 275 14.44 10.50 -18.74
CA PHE A 275 14.38 9.24 -18.00
C PHE A 275 15.55 9.02 -17.04
N SER A 276 16.69 9.70 -17.22
CA SER A 276 17.82 9.62 -16.32
C SER A 276 17.54 10.03 -14.88
N ILE A 277 16.52 10.88 -14.65
CA ILE A 277 16.14 11.25 -13.27
C ILE A 277 15.35 10.16 -12.53
N PHE A 278 14.92 9.09 -13.23
CA PHE A 278 14.07 8.02 -12.69
C PHE A 278 14.82 6.70 -12.41
N GLU A 279 16.15 6.72 -12.41
CA GLU A 279 16.98 5.51 -12.31
C GLU A 279 16.85 4.75 -10.98
N ASN A 280 16.52 5.46 -9.91
CA ASN A 280 16.43 4.87 -8.57
C ASN A 280 15.23 3.93 -8.36
N LEU A 281 14.23 3.95 -9.24
CA LEU A 281 13.07 3.07 -9.17
C LEU A 281 12.94 2.29 -10.48
N PRO A 282 13.57 1.12 -10.59
CA PRO A 282 13.64 0.37 -11.84
C PRO A 282 12.28 -0.15 -12.31
N GLY A 283 12.15 -0.33 -13.63
CA GLY A 283 10.99 -0.93 -14.27
C GLY A 283 10.06 0.08 -14.97
N ARG A 284 9.76 -0.21 -16.25
CA ARG A 284 8.92 0.67 -17.09
C ARG A 284 7.52 0.95 -16.52
N HIS A 285 6.97 0.05 -15.70
CA HIS A 285 5.67 0.26 -15.05
C HIS A 285 5.69 1.43 -14.07
N ASN A 286 6.87 1.76 -13.52
CA ASN A 286 7.01 2.88 -12.59
C ASN A 286 6.83 4.25 -13.27
N PHE A 287 6.94 4.36 -14.58
CA PHE A 287 6.61 5.62 -15.27
C PHE A 287 5.16 6.05 -15.05
N ASN A 288 4.22 5.11 -14.93
CA ASN A 288 2.85 5.46 -14.53
C ASN A 288 2.79 6.07 -13.12
N ASN A 289 3.57 5.52 -12.18
CA ASN A 289 3.64 6.03 -10.82
C ASN A 289 4.28 7.43 -10.78
N TYR A 290 5.36 7.64 -11.56
CA TYR A 290 6.01 8.95 -11.69
C TYR A 290 5.06 9.99 -12.28
N MET A 291 4.44 9.70 -13.43
CA MET A 291 3.52 10.62 -14.09
C MET A 291 2.34 11.01 -13.19
N ALA A 292 1.75 10.03 -12.49
CA ALA A 292 0.67 10.29 -11.55
C ALA A 292 1.12 11.19 -10.40
N ALA A 293 2.31 10.95 -9.84
CA ALA A 293 2.86 11.76 -8.75
C ALA A 293 3.23 13.17 -9.21
N ILE A 294 3.84 13.33 -10.39
CA ILE A 294 4.18 14.62 -10.97
C ILE A 294 2.89 15.45 -11.17
N LEU A 295 1.86 14.88 -11.80
CA LEU A 295 0.58 15.59 -11.99
C LEU A 295 -0.01 16.04 -10.64
N ALA A 296 -0.06 15.15 -9.65
CA ALA A 296 -0.58 15.51 -8.32
C ALA A 296 0.19 16.65 -7.66
N CYS A 297 1.52 16.66 -7.78
CA CYS A 297 2.33 17.74 -7.23
C CYS A 297 2.20 19.05 -8.02
N ARG A 298 2.03 18.97 -9.34
CA ARG A 298 1.79 20.15 -10.20
C ARG A 298 0.46 20.84 -9.89
N THR A 299 -0.60 20.11 -9.53
CA THR A 299 -1.90 20.73 -9.14
C THR A 299 -1.81 21.61 -7.91
N ILE A 300 -0.80 21.41 -7.07
CA ILE A 300 -0.54 22.22 -5.87
C ILE A 300 0.70 23.12 -6.02
N ASN A 301 1.06 23.45 -7.25
CA ASN A 301 2.10 24.42 -7.63
C ASN A 301 3.52 24.06 -7.15
N ILE A 302 3.89 22.78 -7.13
CA ILE A 302 5.30 22.39 -7.00
C ILE A 302 5.96 22.62 -8.37
N SER A 303 7.10 23.31 -8.41
CA SER A 303 7.79 23.63 -9.65
C SER A 303 8.41 22.38 -10.29
N GLU A 304 8.66 22.46 -11.61
CA GLU A 304 9.35 21.40 -12.36
C GLU A 304 10.72 21.08 -11.78
N GLU A 305 11.48 22.09 -11.37
CA GLU A 305 12.83 21.94 -10.80
C GLU A 305 12.79 21.21 -9.45
N GLU A 306 11.86 21.57 -8.56
CA GLU A 306 11.67 20.88 -7.29
C GLU A 306 11.29 19.42 -7.49
N ILE A 307 10.39 19.14 -8.44
CA ILE A 307 9.98 17.78 -8.80
C ILE A 307 11.17 16.97 -9.32
N LYS A 308 11.95 17.50 -10.28
CA LYS A 308 13.13 16.83 -10.83
C LYS A 308 14.14 16.47 -9.74
N LYS A 309 14.44 17.42 -8.86
CA LYS A 309 15.34 17.22 -7.71
C LYS A 309 14.83 16.11 -6.78
N ALA A 310 13.57 16.18 -6.40
CA ALA A 310 12.98 15.21 -5.47
C ALA A 310 12.89 13.80 -6.09
N VAL A 311 12.47 13.69 -7.34
CA VAL A 311 12.37 12.41 -8.05
C VAL A 311 13.73 11.74 -8.16
N SER A 312 14.79 12.47 -8.47
CA SER A 312 16.15 11.92 -8.58
C SER A 312 16.71 11.42 -7.23
N SER A 313 16.18 11.90 -6.10
CA SER A 313 16.58 11.44 -4.76
C SER A 313 15.67 10.32 -4.19
N PHE A 314 14.54 10.01 -4.83
CA PHE A 314 13.60 9.02 -4.35
C PHE A 314 14.13 7.59 -4.56
N LYS A 315 14.42 6.90 -3.47
CA LYS A 315 14.99 5.53 -3.49
C LYS A 315 13.94 4.41 -3.49
N GLY A 316 12.66 4.74 -3.70
CA GLY A 316 11.57 3.77 -3.58
C GLY A 316 11.11 3.58 -2.13
N LEU A 317 10.35 2.50 -1.92
CA LEU A 317 9.85 2.13 -0.59
C LEU A 317 10.83 1.18 0.09
N GLU A 318 11.10 1.42 1.37
CA GLU A 318 11.83 0.45 2.18
C GLU A 318 11.15 -0.92 2.12
N HIS A 319 11.94 -1.96 2.04
CA HIS A 319 11.50 -3.36 1.98
C HIS A 319 10.69 -3.77 0.75
N ARG A 320 10.58 -2.92 -0.28
CA ARG A 320 9.89 -3.21 -1.55
C ARG A 320 10.85 -3.01 -2.73
N ILE A 321 11.47 -4.11 -3.17
CA ILE A 321 12.50 -4.09 -4.22
C ILE A 321 13.54 -2.98 -3.93
N GLU A 322 13.80 -2.75 -2.66
CA GLU A 322 14.70 -1.72 -2.15
C GLU A 322 16.16 -2.10 -2.51
N PHE A 323 16.83 -1.25 -3.26
CA PHE A 323 18.26 -1.44 -3.51
C PHE A 323 19.05 -1.12 -2.24
N VAL A 324 19.64 -2.14 -1.63
CA VAL A 324 20.45 -2.01 -0.40
C VAL A 324 21.83 -1.47 -0.71
N GLY A 325 22.44 -1.92 -1.80
CA GLY A 325 23.77 -1.50 -2.21
C GLY A 325 24.49 -2.53 -3.08
N THR A 326 25.66 -2.14 -3.57
CA THR A 326 26.60 -3.04 -4.22
C THR A 326 27.76 -3.30 -3.26
N VAL A 327 27.87 -4.52 -2.76
CA VAL A 327 28.90 -4.95 -1.82
C VAL A 327 29.72 -6.07 -2.45
N ASN A 328 31.02 -5.93 -2.47
CA ASN A 328 31.97 -6.89 -3.11
C ASN A 328 31.63 -7.20 -4.58
N GLY A 329 30.99 -6.25 -5.28
CA GLY A 329 30.52 -6.40 -6.67
C GLY A 329 29.20 -7.16 -6.84
N ILE A 330 28.49 -7.49 -5.76
CA ILE A 330 27.16 -8.11 -5.76
C ILE A 330 26.12 -7.06 -5.47
N HIS A 331 25.01 -7.06 -6.23
CA HIS A 331 23.87 -6.18 -5.99
C HIS A 331 22.91 -6.83 -5.02
N PHE A 332 22.54 -6.14 -3.95
CA PHE A 332 21.60 -6.64 -2.94
C PHE A 332 20.28 -5.87 -2.99
N PHE A 333 19.18 -6.61 -3.05
CA PHE A 333 17.84 -6.06 -3.02
C PHE A 333 17.01 -6.65 -1.85
N ASN A 334 16.29 -5.77 -1.17
CA ASN A 334 15.40 -6.11 -0.08
C ASN A 334 13.94 -5.96 -0.51
N ASP A 335 13.24 -7.07 -0.61
CA ASP A 335 11.82 -7.14 -0.92
C ASP A 335 11.06 -7.91 0.17
N SER A 336 11.46 -7.67 1.42
CA SER A 336 10.91 -8.36 2.59
C SER A 336 9.39 -8.24 2.74
N ILE A 337 8.76 -7.21 2.14
CA ILE A 337 7.31 -7.03 2.11
C ILE A 337 6.58 -8.08 1.27
N SER A 338 7.26 -8.80 0.38
CA SER A 338 6.68 -9.82 -0.49
C SER A 338 6.36 -11.09 0.27
N THR A 339 5.15 -11.16 0.82
CA THR A 339 4.67 -12.24 1.69
C THR A 339 3.78 -13.26 0.97
N ILE A 340 3.68 -13.19 -0.36
CA ILE A 340 2.93 -14.12 -1.22
C ILE A 340 3.74 -14.51 -2.47
N PRO A 341 3.51 -15.68 -3.06
CA PRO A 341 4.27 -16.16 -4.23
C PRO A 341 4.27 -15.21 -5.44
N GLU A 342 3.12 -14.63 -5.76
CA GLU A 342 2.95 -13.71 -6.88
C GLU A 342 3.79 -12.43 -6.73
N ALA A 343 3.98 -11.97 -5.50
CA ALA A 343 4.81 -10.80 -5.23
C ALA A 343 6.30 -11.12 -5.46
N ALA A 344 6.76 -12.29 -5.03
CA ALA A 344 8.14 -12.72 -5.27
C ALA A 344 8.44 -12.94 -6.76
N ILE A 345 7.49 -13.48 -7.53
CA ILE A 345 7.60 -13.57 -9.00
C ILE A 345 7.77 -12.18 -9.60
N ALA A 346 6.89 -11.24 -9.25
CA ALA A 346 6.95 -9.87 -9.74
C ALA A 346 8.27 -9.16 -9.37
N ALA A 347 8.81 -9.42 -8.18
CA ALA A 347 10.09 -8.89 -7.76
C ALA A 347 11.25 -9.44 -8.61
N MET A 348 11.25 -10.74 -8.88
CA MET A 348 12.26 -11.37 -9.76
C MET A 348 12.19 -10.86 -11.21
N GLU A 349 10.99 -10.55 -11.71
CA GLU A 349 10.81 -9.95 -13.05
C GLU A 349 11.29 -8.49 -13.11
N ALA A 350 11.16 -7.77 -12.00
CA ALA A 350 11.54 -6.35 -11.93
C ALA A 350 13.05 -6.15 -11.69
N VAL A 351 13.71 -7.10 -11.04
CA VAL A 351 15.12 -7.02 -10.68
C VAL A 351 15.98 -7.79 -11.68
N ASN A 352 16.95 -7.10 -12.26
CA ASN A 352 17.83 -7.71 -13.26
C ASN A 352 18.82 -8.70 -12.62
N ARG A 353 19.17 -9.77 -13.36
CA ARG A 353 20.26 -10.70 -13.05
C ARG A 353 20.17 -11.35 -11.67
N VAL A 354 18.96 -11.70 -11.21
CA VAL A 354 18.78 -12.40 -9.94
C VAL A 354 19.39 -13.78 -10.03
N LYS A 355 20.49 -14.00 -9.28
CA LYS A 355 21.20 -15.28 -9.24
C LYS A 355 21.00 -16.00 -7.92
N THR A 356 20.83 -15.26 -6.84
CA THR A 356 20.57 -15.78 -5.49
C THR A 356 19.24 -15.25 -5.00
N LEU A 357 18.39 -16.14 -4.50
CA LEU A 357 17.06 -15.84 -3.97
C LEU A 357 16.93 -16.37 -2.55
N ILE A 358 16.39 -15.55 -1.63
CA ILE A 358 16.07 -15.93 -0.27
C ILE A 358 14.56 -16.01 -0.14
N ILE A 359 14.02 -17.21 0.12
CA ILE A 359 12.56 -17.50 0.21
C ILE A 359 12.23 -18.29 1.46
N GLY A 360 10.98 -18.11 1.93
CA GLY A 360 10.45 -18.82 3.09
C GLY A 360 10.10 -17.90 4.25
N GLY A 361 9.67 -18.48 5.38
CA GLY A 361 9.17 -17.80 6.56
C GLY A 361 7.98 -18.51 7.18
N PHE A 362 7.04 -17.74 7.74
CA PHE A 362 5.88 -18.21 8.49
C PHE A 362 4.82 -18.86 7.61
N GLU A 363 4.28 -19.99 8.08
CA GLU A 363 3.29 -20.80 7.36
C GLU A 363 1.87 -20.18 7.38
N ARG A 364 1.29 -20.02 6.18
CA ARG A 364 -0.08 -19.52 5.96
C ARG A 364 -0.88 -20.40 4.99
N ASN A 365 -0.40 -21.62 4.72
CA ASN A 365 -1.01 -22.59 3.79
C ASN A 365 -1.24 -22.05 2.36
N LEU A 366 -0.33 -21.19 1.88
CA LEU A 366 -0.36 -20.69 0.50
C LEU A 366 0.09 -21.76 -0.49
N LYS A 367 -0.37 -21.64 -1.74
CA LYS A 367 0.03 -22.52 -2.85
C LYS A 367 1.21 -21.90 -3.60
N TYR A 368 2.31 -22.66 -3.77
CA TYR A 368 3.56 -22.16 -4.37
C TYR A 368 3.83 -22.69 -5.78
N GLN A 369 2.93 -23.47 -6.39
CA GLN A 369 3.15 -24.12 -7.69
C GLN A 369 3.54 -23.13 -8.81
N LYS A 370 2.93 -21.94 -8.82
CA LYS A 370 3.29 -20.89 -9.80
C LYS A 370 4.73 -20.41 -9.62
N LEU A 371 5.17 -20.25 -8.38
CA LEU A 371 6.55 -19.88 -8.06
C LEU A 371 7.53 -20.96 -8.48
N TYR A 372 7.23 -22.24 -8.24
CA TYR A 372 8.09 -23.35 -8.66
C TYR A 372 8.24 -23.41 -10.18
N ASN A 373 7.16 -23.21 -10.92
CA ASN A 373 7.20 -23.17 -12.38
C ASN A 373 8.06 -22.00 -12.88
N PHE A 374 7.90 -20.83 -12.29
CA PHE A 374 8.69 -19.63 -12.62
C PHE A 374 10.17 -19.83 -12.32
N LEU A 375 10.52 -20.42 -11.19
CA LEU A 375 11.91 -20.68 -10.81
C LEU A 375 12.63 -21.58 -11.80
N LYS A 376 11.97 -22.60 -12.36
CA LYS A 376 12.53 -23.51 -13.38
C LYS A 376 12.97 -22.79 -14.66
N GLU A 377 12.24 -21.72 -15.03
CA GLU A 377 12.48 -20.91 -16.23
C GLU A 377 13.42 -19.72 -15.95
N SER A 378 13.69 -19.41 -14.68
CA SER A 378 14.47 -18.26 -14.26
C SER A 378 15.99 -18.50 -14.31
N GLU A 379 16.77 -17.41 -14.20
CA GLU A 379 18.22 -17.47 -14.08
C GLU A 379 18.72 -17.78 -12.65
N VAL A 380 17.84 -17.96 -11.68
CA VAL A 380 18.19 -18.26 -10.29
C VAL A 380 18.96 -19.60 -10.21
N LYS A 381 20.12 -19.56 -9.57
CA LYS A 381 21.00 -20.75 -9.39
C LYS A 381 21.33 -21.02 -7.93
N ASN A 382 21.05 -20.08 -7.04
CA ASN A 382 21.26 -20.26 -5.60
C ASN A 382 19.98 -19.90 -4.86
N ILE A 383 19.50 -20.80 -3.99
CA ILE A 383 18.29 -20.56 -3.20
C ILE A 383 18.57 -20.83 -1.73
N VAL A 384 18.18 -19.89 -0.88
CA VAL A 384 18.11 -20.10 0.56
C VAL A 384 16.67 -20.34 0.93
N PHE A 385 16.38 -21.47 1.53
CA PHE A 385 15.08 -21.83 2.10
C PHE A 385 15.11 -21.55 3.61
N THR A 386 14.23 -20.66 4.11
CA THR A 386 14.19 -20.29 5.53
C THR A 386 12.79 -20.53 6.14
N GLY A 387 12.73 -20.80 7.42
CA GLY A 387 11.51 -21.01 8.16
C GLY A 387 10.69 -22.23 7.76
N PRO A 388 9.52 -22.45 8.39
CA PRO A 388 8.63 -23.59 8.08
C PRO A 388 8.22 -23.65 6.60
N VAL A 389 7.92 -22.51 5.97
CA VAL A 389 7.54 -22.44 4.56
C VAL A 389 8.70 -22.84 3.65
N GLY A 390 9.93 -22.41 3.95
CA GLY A 390 11.10 -22.80 3.16
C GLY A 390 11.32 -24.32 3.16
N ARG A 391 11.16 -24.95 4.30
CA ARG A 391 11.25 -26.44 4.41
C ARG A 391 10.16 -27.14 3.61
N ARG A 392 8.92 -26.62 3.64
CA ARG A 392 7.82 -27.16 2.83
C ARG A 392 8.06 -26.93 1.34
N MET A 393 8.49 -25.75 0.93
CA MET A 393 8.83 -25.46 -0.48
C MET A 393 9.86 -26.47 -1.00
N LEU A 394 10.92 -26.73 -0.24
CA LEU A 394 11.96 -27.69 -0.62
C LEU A 394 11.39 -29.11 -0.83
N SER A 395 10.43 -29.52 -0.01
CA SER A 395 9.79 -30.85 -0.16
C SER A 395 8.81 -30.94 -1.33
N GLU A 396 8.28 -29.79 -1.80
CA GLU A 396 7.31 -29.72 -2.91
C GLU A 396 7.97 -29.45 -4.28
N ILE A 397 9.19 -28.89 -4.30
CA ILE A 397 9.93 -28.61 -5.53
C ILE A 397 10.42 -29.90 -6.16
N ASP A 398 10.37 -29.94 -7.51
CA ASP A 398 10.87 -31.03 -8.33
C ASP A 398 12.35 -31.32 -8.05
N THR A 399 12.66 -32.58 -7.72
CA THR A 399 14.02 -33.05 -7.41
C THR A 399 14.99 -32.88 -8.57
N ASN A 400 14.55 -32.99 -9.83
CA ASN A 400 15.40 -32.75 -10.99
C ASN A 400 15.84 -31.27 -11.06
N TYR A 401 14.95 -30.33 -10.71
CA TYR A 401 15.31 -28.92 -10.63
C TYR A 401 16.30 -28.66 -9.50
N LEU A 402 16.13 -29.26 -8.32
CA LEU A 402 17.06 -29.12 -7.19
C LEU A 402 18.47 -29.55 -7.52
N GLN A 403 18.66 -30.52 -8.43
CA GLN A 403 19.99 -30.93 -8.89
C GLN A 403 20.69 -29.87 -9.79
N THR A 404 19.95 -28.86 -10.28
CA THR A 404 20.47 -27.79 -11.15
C THR A 404 20.84 -26.50 -10.43
N ILE A 405 20.61 -26.44 -9.11
CA ILE A 405 20.83 -25.28 -8.27
C ILE A 405 21.65 -25.61 -7.04
N ASN A 406 22.28 -24.59 -6.46
CA ASN A 406 22.84 -24.66 -5.10
C ASN A 406 21.76 -24.19 -4.12
N TYR A 407 21.58 -24.93 -3.02
CA TYR A 407 20.65 -24.47 -1.99
C TYR A 407 21.11 -24.83 -0.59
N ILE A 408 20.61 -24.06 0.38
CA ILE A 408 20.71 -24.37 1.82
C ILE A 408 19.34 -24.21 2.49
N ILE A 409 19.19 -24.86 3.64
CA ILE A 409 18.12 -24.59 4.60
C ILE A 409 18.78 -23.91 5.78
N GLU A 410 18.43 -22.64 6.02
CA GLU A 410 19.04 -21.89 7.11
C GLU A 410 18.04 -20.85 7.66
N ASP A 411 18.04 -20.69 8.98
CA ASP A 411 17.18 -19.75 9.68
C ASP A 411 17.97 -18.56 10.27
N ASP A 412 19.28 -18.72 10.45
CA ASP A 412 20.16 -17.66 10.90
C ASP A 412 20.48 -16.70 9.74
N PHE A 413 19.97 -15.47 9.80
CA PHE A 413 20.16 -14.47 8.74
C PHE A 413 21.61 -14.08 8.51
N ALA A 414 22.50 -14.20 9.51
CA ALA A 414 23.93 -13.97 9.27
C ALA A 414 24.51 -15.03 8.33
N LYS A 415 24.20 -16.31 8.56
CA LYS A 415 24.63 -17.41 7.68
C LYS A 415 23.97 -17.37 6.31
N ILE A 416 22.72 -16.88 6.24
CA ILE A 416 22.02 -16.65 4.97
C ILE A 416 22.78 -15.61 4.11
N VAL A 417 23.20 -14.52 4.74
CA VAL A 417 23.96 -13.46 4.08
C VAL A 417 25.35 -13.96 3.68
N ASP A 418 26.04 -14.74 4.54
CA ASP A 418 27.31 -15.39 4.22
C ASP A 418 27.19 -16.30 2.98
N PHE A 419 26.14 -17.12 2.92
CA PHE A 419 25.85 -17.94 1.75
C PHE A 419 25.64 -17.09 0.49
N ALA A 420 24.92 -15.98 0.61
CA ALA A 420 24.68 -15.07 -0.52
C ALA A 420 25.99 -14.47 -1.04
N PHE A 421 26.89 -14.04 -0.16
CA PHE A 421 28.22 -13.54 -0.56
C PHE A 421 29.08 -14.63 -1.20
N ALA A 422 29.04 -15.86 -0.69
CA ALA A 422 29.86 -16.97 -1.19
C ALA A 422 29.41 -17.45 -2.58
N HIS A 423 28.12 -17.37 -2.92
CA HIS A 423 27.55 -18.04 -4.09
C HIS A 423 26.98 -17.08 -5.15
N THR A 424 26.79 -15.78 -4.84
CA THR A 424 26.34 -14.82 -5.86
C THR A 424 27.56 -14.30 -6.63
N PRO A 425 27.65 -14.51 -7.96
CA PRO A 425 28.76 -13.99 -8.74
C PRO A 425 28.75 -12.45 -8.78
N LYS A 426 29.94 -11.83 -8.90
CA LYS A 426 30.05 -10.38 -9.11
C LYS A 426 29.30 -9.93 -10.36
N GLY A 427 28.60 -8.79 -10.27
CA GLY A 427 27.73 -8.26 -11.32
C GLY A 427 26.33 -8.90 -11.37
N TYR A 428 26.04 -9.83 -10.44
CA TYR A 428 24.72 -10.43 -10.28
C TYR A 428 24.03 -9.98 -8.99
N THR A 429 22.77 -10.34 -8.86
CA THR A 429 21.90 -9.88 -7.78
C THR A 429 21.56 -11.00 -6.79
N CYS A 430 21.64 -10.68 -5.49
CA CYS A 430 20.98 -11.39 -4.41
C CYS A 430 19.68 -10.65 -4.03
N LEU A 431 18.55 -11.34 -4.05
CA LEU A 431 17.22 -10.81 -3.75
C LEU A 431 16.65 -11.51 -2.52
N LEU A 432 16.32 -10.75 -1.47
CA LEU A 432 15.44 -11.20 -0.42
C LEU A 432 13.98 -10.93 -0.86
N SER A 433 13.25 -11.96 -1.30
CA SER A 433 11.82 -11.86 -1.63
C SER A 433 11.10 -13.12 -1.14
N PRO A 434 10.69 -13.13 0.12
CA PRO A 434 10.42 -14.36 0.88
C PRO A 434 9.23 -15.18 0.42
N ALA A 435 8.26 -14.58 -0.30
CA ALA A 435 6.99 -15.22 -0.65
C ALA A 435 6.18 -15.72 0.55
N ALA A 436 6.58 -15.36 1.78
CA ALA A 436 5.98 -15.79 3.04
C ALA A 436 6.07 -14.68 4.09
N ALA A 437 5.14 -14.69 5.05
CA ALA A 437 5.18 -13.79 6.19
C ALA A 437 6.42 -14.03 7.08
N SER A 438 6.70 -13.15 8.02
CA SER A 438 7.93 -13.15 8.83
C SER A 438 7.72 -13.55 10.30
N TYR A 439 6.49 -13.86 10.69
CA TYR A 439 6.08 -14.01 12.10
C TYR A 439 6.65 -15.24 12.82
N ASP A 440 7.39 -16.09 12.12
CA ASP A 440 8.12 -17.22 12.67
C ASP A 440 9.40 -16.80 13.45
N GLN A 441 10.05 -15.71 13.00
CA GLN A 441 11.32 -15.26 13.56
C GLN A 441 11.35 -13.76 13.87
N PHE A 442 10.46 -12.96 13.27
CA PHE A 442 10.46 -11.50 13.35
C PHE A 442 9.07 -10.98 13.73
N LYS A 443 9.01 -9.81 14.35
CA LYS A 443 7.73 -9.14 14.66
C LYS A 443 6.92 -8.80 13.41
N ASN A 444 7.62 -8.45 12.34
CA ASN A 444 7.03 -8.01 11.07
C ASN A 444 8.06 -8.09 9.94
N PHE A 445 7.65 -7.77 8.72
CA PHE A 445 8.53 -7.79 7.55
C PHE A 445 9.58 -6.66 7.59
N GLU A 446 9.29 -5.56 8.27
CA GLU A 446 10.22 -4.43 8.44
C GLU A 446 11.43 -4.87 9.25
N GLU A 447 11.24 -5.56 10.37
CA GLU A 447 12.34 -6.08 11.19
C GLU A 447 13.20 -7.06 10.39
N ARG A 448 12.59 -8.02 9.66
CA ARG A 448 13.31 -8.95 8.78
C ARG A 448 14.15 -8.20 7.74
N GLY A 449 13.58 -7.23 7.07
CA GLY A 449 14.26 -6.45 6.06
C GLY A 449 15.36 -5.55 6.62
N ASN A 450 15.18 -4.98 7.81
CA ASN A 450 16.20 -4.16 8.47
C ASN A 450 17.39 -5.00 8.90
N ILE A 451 17.17 -6.19 9.46
CA ILE A 451 18.26 -7.12 9.83
C ILE A 451 19.04 -7.54 8.58
N TYR A 452 18.35 -7.87 7.48
CA TYR A 452 19.00 -8.19 6.21
C TYR A 452 19.89 -7.04 5.71
N LYS A 453 19.38 -5.80 5.68
CA LYS A 453 20.15 -4.61 5.28
C LYS A 453 21.41 -4.43 6.15
N GLN A 454 21.22 -4.53 7.46
CA GLN A 454 22.29 -4.32 8.43
C GLN A 454 23.44 -5.34 8.26
N LEU A 455 23.09 -6.62 8.08
CA LEU A 455 24.07 -7.67 7.85
C LEU A 455 24.87 -7.46 6.55
N ILE A 456 24.21 -7.04 5.46
CA ILE A 456 24.90 -6.74 4.20
C ILE A 456 25.86 -5.58 4.35
N LEU A 457 25.44 -4.48 4.98
CA LEU A 457 26.26 -3.28 5.16
C LEU A 457 27.47 -3.54 6.07
N ASN A 458 27.35 -4.45 7.03
CA ASN A 458 28.47 -4.86 7.89
C ASN A 458 29.56 -5.64 7.13
N HIS A 459 29.27 -6.22 5.96
CA HIS A 459 30.26 -6.84 5.08
C HIS A 459 31.04 -5.83 4.20
N GLN A 460 30.72 -4.53 4.29
CA GLN A 460 31.48 -3.47 3.60
C GLN A 460 32.76 -3.03 4.35
N SER A 461 32.92 -3.44 5.63
CA SER A 461 34.01 -3.03 6.52
C SER A 461 35.21 -3.98 6.48
#